data_9758ce66f9462a9372bdb989dce4a031
#
_entry.id   9758ce66f9462a9372bdb989dce4a031
#
_cell.length_a   1.000
_cell.length_b   1.000
_cell.length_c   1.000
_cell.angle_alpha   90.00
_cell.angle_beta   90.00
_cell.angle_gamma   90.00
#
_symmetry.space_group_name_H-M   'P 1'
#
loop_
_entity.id
_entity.type
_entity.pdbx_description
1 polymer ?
#
loop_
_entity_poly.entity_id
_entity_poly.type
_entity_poly.pdbx_seq_one_letter_code
_entity_poly.pdbx_strand_id
1 'polypeptide(L)'
;MRDGFGRTIDYLRLSITDRCSLRCTYCMPEDGVQWLEHNQILRYEDILRLLRIFAALGVKKIKITGGEPLVRKGVAGLISEIKAIDGIEQVTLTTNGVALKEQLPELLEAGIDGINLSLDTLDRARFAEITRRDALPQVLEGLEAAWSVPGLNLKLNCVAQAGRASDWVSLVGLAKEHDLAVRFIEPMPIGLGGGLESCTEADIRAALEHAYGPLTSCDAVLGNGPAKYYSLPEFQGKIGFISAVSHQFCDRCNRVRLTATGYLKACLQYDVGADLRPLLTGSDEELQAAIEAAIQNKPKAHRFSEKTVENREAHIMSQIGG
;
A
#
# COMPACT_ATOMS: atom_id res chain seq x y z
N MET A 1 -19.73 -4.06 4.54
CA MET A 1 -20.78 -3.28 3.84
C MET A 1 -20.70 -3.42 2.32
N ARG A 2 -21.71 -2.95 1.54
CA ARG A 2 -21.69 -2.98 0.07
C ARG A 2 -21.77 -1.57 -0.49
N ASP A 3 -21.09 -1.33 -1.60
CA ASP A 3 -21.19 -0.07 -2.33
C ASP A 3 -22.37 -0.04 -3.31
N GLY A 4 -22.59 1.07 -4.01
CA GLY A 4 -23.69 1.25 -4.99
C GLY A 4 -23.65 0.30 -6.19
N PHE A 5 -22.58 -0.48 -6.37
CA PHE A 5 -22.44 -1.49 -7.42
C PHE A 5 -22.43 -2.93 -6.87
N GLY A 6 -22.76 -3.12 -5.59
CA GLY A 6 -22.84 -4.43 -4.94
C GLY A 6 -21.51 -5.04 -4.53
N ARG A 7 -20.38 -4.32 -4.66
CA ARG A 7 -19.06 -4.79 -4.22
C ARG A 7 -18.97 -4.76 -2.71
N THR A 8 -18.45 -5.82 -2.11
CA THR A 8 -18.20 -5.87 -0.66
C THR A 8 -16.94 -5.05 -0.34
N ILE A 9 -17.08 -4.05 0.53
CA ILE A 9 -15.99 -3.22 1.01
C ILE A 9 -15.64 -3.70 2.42
N ASP A 10 -14.54 -4.44 2.53
CA ASP A 10 -14.04 -5.06 3.76
C ASP A 10 -12.59 -4.67 4.11
N TYR A 11 -11.99 -3.78 3.31
CA TYR A 11 -10.59 -3.44 3.40
C TYR A 11 -10.36 -1.92 3.42
N LEU A 12 -9.77 -1.42 4.51
CA LEU A 12 -9.39 -0.02 4.67
C LEU A 12 -7.87 0.14 4.59
N ARG A 13 -7.40 1.05 3.73
CA ARG A 13 -6.03 1.56 3.77
C ARG A 13 -6.02 2.84 4.61
N LEU A 14 -5.28 2.80 5.70
CA LEU A 14 -5.20 3.88 6.66
C LEU A 14 -3.85 4.58 6.54
N SER A 15 -3.83 5.83 6.09
CA SER A 15 -2.65 6.68 6.17
C SER A 15 -2.59 7.32 7.55
N ILE A 16 -1.48 7.14 8.25
CA ILE A 16 -1.32 7.70 9.60
C ILE A 16 -0.42 8.94 9.63
N THR A 17 0.26 9.26 8.54
CA THR A 17 1.17 10.41 8.43
C THR A 17 1.44 10.75 6.97
N ASP A 18 1.72 12.01 6.68
CA ASP A 18 2.23 12.48 5.40
C ASP A 18 3.77 12.45 5.33
N ARG A 19 4.45 12.30 6.48
CA ARG A 19 5.91 12.33 6.58
C ARG A 19 6.53 11.05 6.05
N CYS A 20 7.67 11.18 5.37
CA CYS A 20 8.44 10.05 4.87
C CYS A 20 9.94 10.30 5.04
N SER A 21 10.72 9.26 5.30
CA SER A 21 12.18 9.32 5.35
C SER A 21 12.83 9.32 3.95
N LEU A 22 12.11 8.87 2.92
CA LEU A 22 12.55 8.86 1.52
C LEU A 22 11.88 9.97 0.69
N ARG A 23 12.36 10.16 -0.55
CA ARG A 23 11.88 11.15 -1.53
C ARG A 23 11.75 10.51 -2.91
N CYS A 24 11.06 9.37 -2.99
CA CYS A 24 10.94 8.61 -4.24
C CYS A 24 10.42 9.49 -5.37
N THR A 25 11.07 9.42 -6.54
CA THR A 25 10.83 10.28 -7.70
C THR A 25 9.39 10.27 -8.20
N TYR A 26 8.72 9.14 -8.07
CA TYR A 26 7.33 8.95 -8.47
C TYR A 26 6.29 9.29 -7.37
N CYS A 27 6.74 9.53 -6.15
CA CYS A 27 5.86 9.74 -5.00
C CYS A 27 5.87 11.16 -4.48
N MET A 28 7.03 11.83 -4.49
CA MET A 28 7.24 13.11 -3.84
C MET A 28 8.23 13.98 -4.62
N PRO A 29 8.05 15.31 -4.69
CA PRO A 29 9.03 16.24 -5.22
C PRO A 29 10.37 16.14 -4.48
N GLU A 30 11.46 16.59 -5.11
CA GLU A 30 12.80 16.54 -4.53
C GLU A 30 12.90 17.34 -3.23
N ASP A 31 12.34 18.55 -3.24
CA ASP A 31 12.29 19.44 -2.07
C ASP A 31 11.30 18.95 -0.99
N GLY A 32 10.61 17.84 -1.26
CA GLY A 32 9.56 17.32 -0.40
C GLY A 32 8.22 18.04 -0.61
N VAL A 33 7.34 17.95 0.37
CA VAL A 33 6.05 18.65 0.43
C VAL A 33 6.00 19.51 1.68
N GLN A 34 5.16 20.52 1.65
CA GLN A 34 4.81 21.22 2.88
C GLN A 34 4.12 20.21 3.82
N TRP A 35 4.78 19.93 4.94
CA TRP A 35 4.26 18.99 5.93
C TRP A 35 3.00 19.56 6.59
N LEU A 36 2.06 18.66 6.83
CA LEU A 36 0.90 18.97 7.65
C LEU A 36 1.35 19.32 9.08
N GLU A 37 0.69 20.30 9.70
CA GLU A 37 0.85 20.56 11.12
C GLU A 37 0.30 19.38 11.94
N HIS A 38 0.83 19.17 13.14
CA HIS A 38 0.39 18.07 14.01
C HIS A 38 -1.11 18.09 14.28
N ASN A 39 -1.69 19.27 14.43
CA ASN A 39 -3.11 19.47 14.64
C ASN A 39 -3.96 19.13 13.41
N GLN A 40 -3.38 18.99 12.22
CA GLN A 40 -4.06 18.60 10.98
C GLN A 40 -4.07 17.08 10.76
N ILE A 41 -3.24 16.33 11.48
CA ILE A 41 -3.18 14.87 11.40
C ILE A 41 -4.10 14.28 12.48
N LEU A 42 -4.88 13.26 12.13
CA LEU A 42 -5.72 12.53 13.08
C LEU A 42 -4.90 11.99 14.24
N ARG A 43 -5.39 12.16 15.46
CA ARG A 43 -4.83 11.51 16.64
C ARG A 43 -5.15 10.01 16.61
N TYR A 44 -4.42 9.22 17.36
CA TYR A 44 -4.65 7.77 17.42
C TYR A 44 -6.04 7.45 18.00
N GLU A 45 -6.49 8.21 18.98
CA GLU A 45 -7.83 8.08 19.56
C GLU A 45 -8.93 8.31 18.53
N ASP A 46 -8.77 9.32 17.67
CA ASP A 46 -9.72 9.62 16.58
C ASP A 46 -9.71 8.50 15.53
N ILE A 47 -8.53 7.99 15.18
CA ILE A 47 -8.36 6.83 14.28
C ILE A 47 -9.08 5.61 14.87
N LEU A 48 -8.85 5.28 16.12
CA LEU A 48 -9.46 4.11 16.77
C LEU A 48 -10.98 4.25 16.86
N ARG A 49 -11.51 5.45 17.12
CA ARG A 49 -12.95 5.71 17.08
C ARG A 49 -13.53 5.42 15.69
N LEU A 50 -12.90 5.95 14.64
CA LEU A 50 -13.32 5.69 13.27
C LEU A 50 -13.23 4.20 12.91
N LEU A 51 -12.17 3.51 13.32
CA LEU A 51 -11.99 2.09 13.03
C LEU A 51 -13.03 1.20 13.70
N ARG A 52 -13.52 1.54 14.90
CA ARG A 52 -14.65 0.84 15.52
C ARG A 52 -15.93 0.96 14.69
N ILE A 53 -16.19 2.15 14.13
CA ILE A 53 -17.34 2.36 13.23
C ILE A 53 -17.15 1.57 11.94
N PHE A 54 -15.96 1.61 11.33
CA PHE A 54 -15.66 0.80 10.13
C PHE A 54 -15.81 -0.70 10.39
N ALA A 55 -15.37 -1.19 11.55
CA ALA A 55 -15.51 -2.60 11.93
C ALA A 55 -16.99 -2.99 12.08
N ALA A 56 -17.80 -2.17 12.76
CA ALA A 56 -19.25 -2.37 12.87
C ALA A 56 -19.94 -2.39 11.50
N LEU A 57 -19.44 -1.64 10.52
CA LEU A 57 -19.89 -1.64 9.12
C LEU A 57 -19.35 -2.84 8.30
N GLY A 58 -18.52 -3.70 8.88
CA GLY A 58 -18.01 -4.94 8.26
C GLY A 58 -16.66 -4.80 7.55
N VAL A 59 -15.88 -3.75 7.86
CA VAL A 59 -14.46 -3.68 7.48
C VAL A 59 -13.69 -4.63 8.41
N LYS A 60 -12.94 -5.55 7.82
CA LYS A 60 -12.22 -6.62 8.53
C LYS A 60 -10.70 -6.49 8.45
N LYS A 61 -10.22 -5.74 7.47
CA LYS A 61 -8.81 -5.70 7.09
C LYS A 61 -8.31 -4.27 7.09
N ILE A 62 -7.27 -4.01 7.86
CA ILE A 62 -6.63 -2.70 7.93
C ILE A 62 -5.22 -2.80 7.36
N LYS A 63 -4.87 -1.87 6.47
CA LYS A 63 -3.50 -1.67 6.04
C LYS A 63 -3.00 -0.32 6.46
N ILE A 64 -2.06 -0.31 7.37
CA ILE A 64 -1.40 0.91 7.81
C ILE A 64 -0.41 1.34 6.73
N THR A 65 -0.52 2.59 6.34
CA THR A 65 0.33 3.28 5.36
C THR A 65 0.59 4.72 5.83
N GLY A 66 1.07 5.54 4.92
CA GLY A 66 1.27 6.97 5.15
C GLY A 66 2.13 7.53 4.03
N GLY A 67 2.94 8.53 4.34
CA GLY A 67 4.22 8.67 3.70
C GLY A 67 5.07 7.44 4.08
N GLU A 68 5.61 7.43 5.31
CA GLU A 68 6.21 6.23 5.91
C GLU A 68 5.65 6.06 7.34
N PRO A 69 4.86 5.00 7.61
CA PRO A 69 4.21 4.85 8.91
C PRO A 69 5.19 4.69 10.08
N LEU A 70 6.36 4.09 9.86
CA LEU A 70 7.36 3.87 10.91
C LEU A 70 8.07 5.15 11.39
N VAL A 71 7.86 6.30 10.73
CA VAL A 71 8.34 7.59 11.24
C VAL A 71 7.41 8.19 12.31
N ARG A 72 6.16 7.71 12.39
CA ARG A 72 5.21 8.16 13.41
C ARG A 72 5.40 7.36 14.69
N LYS A 73 5.72 8.04 15.79
CA LYS A 73 5.93 7.38 17.09
C LYS A 73 4.68 6.63 17.56
N GLY A 74 4.89 5.48 18.20
CA GLY A 74 3.83 4.69 18.83
C GLY A 74 2.98 3.87 17.85
N VAL A 75 3.47 3.60 16.62
CA VAL A 75 2.74 2.82 15.63
C VAL A 75 2.46 1.39 16.10
N ALA A 76 3.38 0.75 16.84
CA ALA A 76 3.17 -0.58 17.41
C ALA A 76 2.00 -0.59 18.41
N GLY A 77 1.92 0.42 19.30
CA GLY A 77 0.79 0.57 20.21
C GLY A 77 -0.53 0.74 19.46
N LEU A 78 -0.54 1.57 18.40
CA LEU A 78 -1.74 1.70 17.54
C LEU A 78 -2.14 0.35 16.92
N ILE A 79 -1.18 -0.44 16.42
CA ILE A 79 -1.45 -1.78 15.85
C ILE A 79 -2.11 -2.68 16.91
N SER A 80 -1.56 -2.74 18.11
CA SER A 80 -2.11 -3.52 19.21
C SER A 80 -3.54 -3.13 19.54
N GLU A 81 -3.85 -1.84 19.62
CA GLU A 81 -5.21 -1.35 19.87
C GLU A 81 -6.16 -1.65 18.69
N ILE A 82 -5.69 -1.57 17.44
CA ILE A 82 -6.50 -1.94 16.26
C ILE A 82 -6.80 -3.44 16.28
N LYS A 83 -5.84 -4.29 16.64
CA LYS A 83 -6.03 -5.75 16.77
C LYS A 83 -7.06 -6.13 17.84
N ALA A 84 -7.23 -5.28 18.84
CA ALA A 84 -8.22 -5.48 19.90
C ALA A 84 -9.65 -5.03 19.52
N ILE A 85 -9.85 -4.42 18.34
CA ILE A 85 -11.19 -4.03 17.87
C ILE A 85 -11.94 -5.27 17.37
N ASP A 86 -13.10 -5.55 17.94
CA ASP A 86 -13.97 -6.63 17.47
C ASP A 86 -14.33 -6.48 16.00
N GLY A 87 -14.20 -7.56 15.24
CA GLY A 87 -14.47 -7.60 13.81
C GLY A 87 -13.26 -7.28 12.92
N ILE A 88 -12.15 -6.77 13.44
CA ILE A 88 -10.89 -6.63 12.69
C ILE A 88 -10.16 -7.98 12.73
N GLU A 89 -10.02 -8.58 11.56
CA GLU A 89 -9.37 -9.89 11.38
C GLU A 89 -7.89 -9.76 11.03
N GLN A 90 -7.50 -8.68 10.31
CA GLN A 90 -6.15 -8.55 9.82
C GLN A 90 -5.64 -7.11 9.84
N VAL A 91 -4.44 -6.91 10.37
CA VAL A 91 -3.70 -5.64 10.37
C VAL A 91 -2.36 -5.85 9.70
N THR A 92 -2.11 -5.13 8.60
CA THR A 92 -0.86 -5.21 7.84
C THR A 92 -0.24 -3.82 7.67
N LEU A 93 1.06 -3.79 7.41
CA LEU A 93 1.84 -2.56 7.23
C LEU A 93 2.41 -2.48 5.82
N THR A 94 2.48 -1.26 5.25
CA THR A 94 3.35 -0.97 4.10
C THR A 94 4.43 0.00 4.55
N THR A 95 5.69 -0.34 4.35
CA THR A 95 6.86 0.44 4.78
C THR A 95 7.94 0.49 3.72
N ASN A 96 8.75 1.53 3.73
CA ASN A 96 9.98 1.62 2.94
C ASN A 96 11.17 0.84 3.55
N GLY A 97 11.01 0.29 4.75
CA GLY A 97 11.96 -0.59 5.40
C GLY A 97 13.12 0.08 6.16
N VAL A 98 13.33 1.39 6.01
CA VAL A 98 14.50 2.08 6.63
C VAL A 98 14.55 1.90 8.15
N ALA A 99 13.42 1.96 8.84
CA ALA A 99 13.33 1.78 10.29
C ALA A 99 12.82 0.38 10.70
N LEU A 100 12.69 -0.54 9.75
CA LEU A 100 12.02 -1.81 10.00
C LEU A 100 12.79 -2.69 10.98
N LYS A 101 14.11 -2.81 10.83
CA LYS A 101 14.94 -3.65 11.71
C LYS A 101 14.75 -3.30 13.18
N GLU A 102 14.78 -2.01 13.49
CA GLU A 102 14.68 -1.52 14.88
C GLU A 102 13.28 -1.74 15.46
N GLN A 103 12.25 -1.54 14.67
CA GLN A 103 10.86 -1.56 15.16
C GLN A 103 10.18 -2.94 15.00
N LEU A 104 10.80 -3.88 14.27
CA LEU A 104 10.23 -5.19 14.01
C LEU A 104 9.82 -5.96 15.28
N PRO A 105 10.62 -6.00 16.35
CA PRO A 105 10.23 -6.70 17.58
C PRO A 105 8.91 -6.15 18.17
N GLU A 106 8.78 -4.83 18.25
CA GLU A 106 7.55 -4.19 18.78
C GLU A 106 6.34 -4.43 17.87
N LEU A 107 6.55 -4.44 16.54
CA LEU A 107 5.48 -4.74 15.58
C LEU A 107 4.98 -6.18 15.71
N LEU A 108 5.88 -7.13 15.95
CA LEU A 108 5.54 -8.55 16.18
C LEU A 108 4.79 -8.73 17.50
N GLU A 109 5.25 -8.09 18.57
CA GLU A 109 4.57 -8.09 19.87
C GLU A 109 3.15 -7.47 19.77
N ALA A 110 3.00 -6.42 18.96
CA ALA A 110 1.70 -5.79 18.67
C ALA A 110 0.77 -6.68 17.83
N GLY A 111 1.23 -7.81 17.32
CA GLY A 111 0.43 -8.77 16.55
C GLY A 111 0.22 -8.40 15.09
N ILE A 112 1.20 -7.78 14.43
CA ILE A 112 1.12 -7.49 12.99
C ILE A 112 0.98 -8.78 12.17
N ASP A 113 0.02 -8.83 11.24
CA ASP A 113 -0.26 -10.02 10.42
C ASP A 113 0.57 -10.10 9.14
N GLY A 114 1.25 -9.02 8.77
CA GLY A 114 2.13 -9.04 7.61
C GLY A 114 2.67 -7.68 7.21
N ILE A 115 3.78 -7.70 6.51
CA ILE A 115 4.54 -6.52 6.10
C ILE A 115 4.69 -6.50 4.58
N ASN A 116 4.39 -5.35 3.97
CA ASN A 116 4.75 -5.08 2.59
C ASN A 116 5.92 -4.09 2.61
N LEU A 117 7.08 -4.53 2.19
CA LEU A 117 8.27 -3.70 2.06
C LEU A 117 8.35 -3.16 0.63
N SER A 118 8.48 -1.85 0.49
CA SER A 118 8.64 -1.19 -0.82
C SER A 118 10.10 -1.15 -1.20
N LEU A 119 10.47 -1.83 -2.31
CA LEU A 119 11.85 -1.91 -2.78
C LEU A 119 11.86 -2.10 -4.29
N ASP A 120 12.44 -1.15 -5.02
CA ASP A 120 12.43 -1.13 -6.49
C ASP A 120 13.72 -1.69 -7.11
N THR A 121 14.82 -1.76 -6.35
CA THR A 121 16.13 -2.24 -6.81
C THR A 121 17.01 -2.69 -5.65
N LEU A 122 17.95 -3.61 -5.93
CA LEU A 122 19.05 -4.00 -5.02
C LEU A 122 20.36 -3.26 -5.34
N ASP A 123 20.39 -2.45 -6.38
CA ASP A 123 21.55 -1.61 -6.72
C ASP A 123 21.51 -0.32 -5.90
N ARG A 124 22.59 -0.08 -5.11
CA ARG A 124 22.68 1.06 -4.18
C ARG A 124 22.64 2.42 -4.87
N ALA A 125 23.33 2.54 -6.00
CA ALA A 125 23.37 3.80 -6.73
C ALA A 125 21.99 4.13 -7.31
N ARG A 126 21.32 3.11 -7.88
CA ARG A 126 19.97 3.22 -8.42
C ARG A 126 18.91 3.43 -7.34
N PHE A 127 19.07 2.79 -6.19
CA PHE A 127 18.21 3.07 -5.04
C PHE A 127 18.30 4.54 -4.61
N ALA A 128 19.53 5.08 -4.52
CA ALA A 128 19.75 6.49 -4.19
C ALA A 128 19.18 7.43 -5.27
N GLU A 129 19.27 7.06 -6.55
CA GLU A 129 18.63 7.79 -7.66
C GLU A 129 17.10 7.83 -7.51
N ILE A 130 16.47 6.67 -7.31
CA ILE A 130 15.01 6.55 -7.21
C ILE A 130 14.47 7.23 -5.95
N THR A 131 15.12 6.98 -4.80
CA THR A 131 14.60 7.41 -3.49
C THR A 131 15.17 8.73 -3.00
N ARG A 132 16.19 9.26 -3.71
CA ARG A 132 16.95 10.47 -3.35
C ARG A 132 17.58 10.40 -1.95
N ARG A 133 17.84 9.17 -1.48
CA ARG A 133 18.49 8.87 -0.19
C ARG A 133 19.34 7.61 -0.32
N ASP A 134 20.50 7.62 0.26
CA ASP A 134 21.39 6.44 0.34
C ASP A 134 21.06 5.62 1.59
N ALA A 135 19.95 4.89 1.55
CA ALA A 135 19.44 4.11 2.68
C ALA A 135 19.23 2.62 2.37
N LEU A 136 19.74 2.12 1.22
CA LEU A 136 19.57 0.72 0.85
C LEU A 136 20.11 -0.25 1.90
N PRO A 137 21.29 -0.03 2.53
CA PRO A 137 21.79 -0.94 3.56
C PRO A 137 20.79 -1.16 4.70
N GLN A 138 20.18 -0.09 5.22
CA GLN A 138 19.18 -0.16 6.29
C GLN A 138 17.92 -0.92 5.84
N VAL A 139 17.49 -0.71 4.60
CA VAL A 139 16.33 -1.42 4.02
C VAL A 139 16.61 -2.91 3.91
N LEU A 140 17.82 -3.30 3.47
CA LEU A 140 18.21 -4.71 3.36
C LEU A 140 18.33 -5.36 4.73
N GLU A 141 18.89 -4.67 5.73
CA GLU A 141 18.90 -5.16 7.12
C GLU A 141 17.48 -5.37 7.67
N GLY A 142 16.54 -4.46 7.36
CA GLY A 142 15.13 -4.60 7.71
C GLY A 142 14.47 -5.78 7.00
N LEU A 143 14.78 -5.99 5.73
CA LEU A 143 14.29 -7.11 4.94
C LEU A 143 14.82 -8.44 5.52
N GLU A 144 16.11 -8.53 5.80
CA GLU A 144 16.76 -9.71 6.39
C GLU A 144 16.17 -10.07 7.76
N ALA A 145 15.95 -9.08 8.61
CA ALA A 145 15.29 -9.29 9.88
C ALA A 145 13.86 -9.84 9.69
N ALA A 146 13.09 -9.29 8.73
CA ALA A 146 11.71 -9.68 8.52
C ALA A 146 11.55 -11.09 7.92
N TRP A 147 12.36 -11.49 6.92
CA TRP A 147 12.23 -12.85 6.36
C TRP A 147 12.72 -13.94 7.30
N SER A 148 13.54 -13.57 8.30
CA SER A 148 14.02 -14.50 9.34
C SER A 148 12.93 -14.82 10.38
N VAL A 149 11.79 -14.13 10.35
CA VAL A 149 10.67 -14.37 11.28
C VAL A 149 9.74 -15.48 10.73
N PRO A 150 9.68 -16.63 11.38
CA PRO A 150 8.83 -17.72 10.90
C PRO A 150 7.35 -17.32 10.84
N GLY A 151 6.71 -17.58 9.70
CA GLY A 151 5.28 -17.33 9.52
C GLY A 151 4.88 -15.87 9.27
N LEU A 152 5.81 -14.92 9.27
CA LEU A 152 5.50 -13.54 8.92
C LEU A 152 5.16 -13.44 7.43
N ASN A 153 3.96 -12.93 7.13
CA ASN A 153 3.52 -12.70 5.76
C ASN A 153 4.26 -11.50 5.13
N LEU A 154 5.44 -11.76 4.58
CA LEU A 154 6.31 -10.74 4.00
C LEU A 154 6.11 -10.65 2.49
N LYS A 155 6.02 -9.42 1.96
CA LYS A 155 5.93 -9.14 0.53
C LYS A 155 6.83 -7.98 0.16
N LEU A 156 7.52 -8.09 -0.97
CA LEU A 156 8.17 -6.96 -1.61
C LEU A 156 7.22 -6.32 -2.63
N ASN A 157 7.16 -5.00 -2.64
CA ASN A 157 6.48 -4.22 -3.67
C ASN A 157 7.51 -3.45 -4.47
N CYS A 158 7.49 -3.63 -5.78
CA CYS A 158 8.28 -2.87 -6.74
C CYS A 158 7.35 -2.08 -7.66
N VAL A 159 7.52 -0.78 -7.74
CA VAL A 159 6.90 0.04 -8.79
C VAL A 159 7.70 -0.16 -10.06
N ALA A 160 7.11 -0.87 -11.01
CA ALA A 160 7.80 -1.28 -12.23
C ALA A 160 8.01 -0.09 -13.17
N GLN A 161 9.27 0.18 -13.52
CA GLN A 161 9.65 1.26 -14.44
C GLN A 161 10.30 0.66 -15.68
N ALA A 162 10.04 1.22 -16.86
CA ALA A 162 10.63 0.77 -18.12
C ALA A 162 12.17 0.79 -18.05
N GLY A 163 12.82 -0.13 -18.77
CA GLY A 163 14.29 -0.22 -18.83
C GLY A 163 14.96 -0.79 -17.58
N ARG A 164 14.20 -1.33 -16.61
CA ARG A 164 14.72 -1.83 -15.33
C ARG A 164 14.70 -3.37 -15.20
N ALA A 165 14.82 -4.09 -16.30
CA ALA A 165 14.74 -5.57 -16.32
C ALA A 165 15.73 -6.25 -15.38
N SER A 166 16.98 -5.75 -15.26
CA SER A 166 17.98 -6.28 -14.33
C SER A 166 17.55 -6.16 -12.86
N ASP A 167 16.82 -5.10 -12.49
CA ASP A 167 16.32 -4.91 -11.13
C ASP A 167 15.20 -5.92 -10.83
N TRP A 168 14.30 -6.14 -11.78
CA TRP A 168 13.21 -7.10 -11.62
C TRP A 168 13.74 -8.52 -11.42
N VAL A 169 14.73 -8.90 -12.25
CA VAL A 169 15.40 -10.21 -12.15
C VAL A 169 16.07 -10.36 -10.78
N SER A 170 16.85 -9.35 -10.34
CA SER A 170 17.54 -9.39 -9.06
C SER A 170 16.58 -9.48 -7.87
N LEU A 171 15.48 -8.69 -7.88
CA LEU A 171 14.46 -8.74 -6.82
C LEU A 171 13.77 -10.10 -6.76
N VAL A 172 13.42 -10.66 -7.91
CA VAL A 172 12.77 -11.99 -7.98
C VAL A 172 13.73 -13.09 -7.50
N GLY A 173 15.03 -12.93 -7.72
CA GLY A 173 16.05 -13.84 -7.22
C GLY A 173 15.98 -14.09 -5.71
N LEU A 174 15.54 -13.09 -4.92
CA LEU A 174 15.33 -13.25 -3.47
C LEU A 174 14.23 -14.28 -3.14
N ALA A 175 13.22 -14.40 -3.98
CA ALA A 175 12.14 -15.37 -3.80
C ALA A 175 12.55 -16.81 -4.10
N LYS A 176 13.77 -17.06 -4.61
CA LYS A 176 14.26 -18.41 -4.85
C LYS A 176 14.50 -19.14 -3.52
N GLU A 177 15.13 -18.47 -2.57
CA GLU A 177 15.54 -19.06 -1.30
C GLU A 177 14.65 -18.69 -0.11
N HIS A 178 13.75 -17.72 -0.30
CA HIS A 178 12.86 -17.21 0.74
C HIS A 178 11.39 -17.32 0.35
N ASP A 179 10.55 -17.73 1.31
CA ASP A 179 9.09 -17.74 1.15
C ASP A 179 8.54 -16.31 1.27
N LEU A 180 8.81 -15.51 0.23
CA LEU A 180 8.28 -14.16 0.11
C LEU A 180 7.63 -13.94 -1.27
N ALA A 181 6.70 -13.00 -1.36
CA ALA A 181 6.11 -12.64 -2.63
C ALA A 181 6.69 -11.33 -3.16
N VAL A 182 7.34 -11.37 -4.31
CA VAL A 182 7.79 -10.17 -5.04
C VAL A 182 6.68 -9.71 -5.96
N ARG A 183 6.17 -8.48 -5.76
CA ARG A 183 5.03 -7.96 -6.50
C ARG A 183 5.40 -6.73 -7.30
N PHE A 184 5.14 -6.79 -8.57
CA PHE A 184 5.30 -5.68 -9.49
C PHE A 184 4.00 -4.89 -9.58
N ILE A 185 4.09 -3.59 -9.36
CA ILE A 185 2.96 -2.66 -9.41
C ILE A 185 3.11 -1.81 -10.67
N GLU A 186 2.13 -1.89 -11.54
CA GLU A 186 2.06 -1.04 -12.72
C GLU A 186 1.93 0.43 -12.30
N PRO A 187 2.77 1.34 -12.86
CA PRO A 187 2.68 2.76 -12.57
C PRO A 187 1.29 3.31 -12.87
N MET A 188 0.71 3.98 -11.90
CA MET A 188 -0.59 4.63 -12.06
C MET A 188 -0.39 6.14 -12.25
N PRO A 189 -1.14 6.80 -13.16
CA PRO A 189 -0.99 8.23 -13.45
C PRO A 189 -1.62 9.10 -12.35
N ILE A 190 -1.05 9.02 -11.13
CA ILE A 190 -1.45 9.79 -9.97
C ILE A 190 -0.24 10.61 -9.50
N GLY A 191 -0.43 11.92 -9.33
CA GLY A 191 0.63 12.82 -8.96
C GLY A 191 1.84 12.67 -9.88
N LEU A 192 3.04 12.51 -9.32
CA LEU A 192 4.28 12.35 -10.07
C LEU A 192 4.39 11.00 -10.80
N GLY A 193 3.62 9.99 -10.39
CA GLY A 193 3.60 8.68 -11.06
C GLY A 193 3.13 8.75 -12.52
N GLY A 194 2.42 9.81 -12.91
CA GLY A 194 2.02 10.04 -14.30
C GLY A 194 3.17 10.36 -15.26
N GLY A 195 4.34 10.71 -14.74
CA GLY A 195 5.56 10.97 -15.53
C GLY A 195 6.45 9.75 -15.74
N LEU A 196 6.14 8.60 -15.14
CA LEU A 196 6.91 7.37 -15.34
C LEU A 196 6.63 6.77 -16.72
N GLU A 197 7.68 6.28 -17.37
CA GLU A 197 7.50 5.42 -18.52
C GLU A 197 6.81 4.13 -18.11
N SER A 198 5.71 3.82 -18.79
CA SER A 198 4.93 2.62 -18.53
C SER A 198 5.71 1.37 -18.93
N CYS A 199 5.68 0.35 -18.08
CA CYS A 199 6.04 -0.99 -18.48
C CYS A 199 4.84 -1.91 -18.19
N THR A 200 4.65 -2.89 -19.04
CA THR A 200 3.51 -3.81 -18.93
C THR A 200 3.88 -5.06 -18.13
N GLU A 201 2.88 -5.78 -17.67
CA GLU A 201 3.08 -7.13 -17.08
C GLU A 201 3.83 -8.04 -18.07
N ALA A 202 3.53 -7.93 -19.38
CA ALA A 202 4.17 -8.75 -20.41
C ALA A 202 5.68 -8.49 -20.50
N ASP A 203 6.11 -7.22 -20.39
CA ASP A 203 7.54 -6.86 -20.43
C ASP A 203 8.30 -7.47 -19.25
N ILE A 204 7.69 -7.38 -18.06
CA ILE A 204 8.30 -7.94 -16.84
C ILE A 204 8.35 -9.47 -16.95
N ARG A 205 7.26 -10.12 -17.39
CA ARG A 205 7.21 -11.56 -17.56
C ARG A 205 8.27 -12.05 -18.54
N ALA A 206 8.40 -11.40 -19.68
CA ALA A 206 9.41 -11.76 -20.69
C ALA A 206 10.84 -11.72 -20.10
N ALA A 207 11.17 -10.68 -19.31
CA ALA A 207 12.46 -10.59 -18.66
C ALA A 207 12.69 -11.70 -17.62
N LEU A 208 11.67 -12.01 -16.81
CA LEU A 208 11.75 -13.06 -15.79
C LEU A 208 11.80 -14.46 -16.40
N GLU A 209 11.00 -14.71 -17.43
CA GLU A 209 10.99 -16.02 -18.14
C GLU A 209 12.30 -16.26 -18.89
N HIS A 210 12.94 -15.20 -19.42
CA HIS A 210 14.28 -15.31 -20.00
C HIS A 210 15.33 -15.69 -18.95
N ALA A 211 15.24 -15.15 -17.74
CA ALA A 211 16.23 -15.37 -16.68
C ALA A 211 16.02 -16.68 -15.90
N TYR A 212 14.78 -17.07 -15.65
CA TYR A 212 14.42 -18.13 -14.68
C TYR A 212 13.52 -19.23 -15.22
N GLY A 213 13.11 -19.15 -16.49
CA GLY A 213 12.19 -20.10 -17.09
C GLY A 213 10.71 -19.70 -16.91
N PRO A 214 9.79 -20.56 -17.34
CA PRO A 214 8.38 -20.23 -17.54
C PRO A 214 7.66 -19.91 -16.20
N LEU A 215 6.90 -18.83 -16.20
CA LEU A 215 5.99 -18.44 -15.11
C LEU A 215 4.70 -19.25 -15.20
N THR A 216 4.41 -20.05 -14.18
CA THR A 216 3.17 -20.83 -14.07
C THR A 216 2.18 -20.12 -13.14
N SER A 217 0.96 -19.84 -13.62
CA SER A 217 -0.09 -19.25 -12.81
C SER A 217 -0.41 -20.10 -11.58
N CYS A 218 -0.60 -19.46 -10.43
CA CYS A 218 -1.04 -20.15 -9.23
C CYS A 218 -2.20 -19.39 -8.56
N ASP A 219 -3.14 -20.14 -7.97
CA ASP A 219 -4.33 -19.60 -7.29
C ASP A 219 -4.04 -19.17 -5.83
N ALA A 220 -2.79 -18.81 -5.55
CA ALA A 220 -2.40 -18.37 -4.21
C ALA A 220 -3.07 -17.05 -3.84
N VAL A 221 -3.74 -17.02 -2.69
CA VAL A 221 -4.29 -15.82 -2.08
C VAL A 221 -3.37 -15.38 -0.95
N LEU A 222 -2.36 -14.57 -1.28
CA LEU A 222 -1.34 -14.16 -0.33
C LEU A 222 -1.65 -12.81 0.37
N GLY A 223 -2.81 -12.22 0.11
CA GLY A 223 -3.19 -10.94 0.72
C GLY A 223 -4.54 -10.40 0.28
N ASN A 224 -4.84 -9.18 0.68
CA ASN A 224 -6.15 -8.53 0.49
C ASN A 224 -6.25 -7.72 -0.83
N GLY A 225 -5.18 -7.71 -1.60
CA GLY A 225 -5.06 -6.93 -2.84
C GLY A 225 -5.41 -7.74 -4.09
N PRO A 226 -5.39 -7.10 -5.26
CA PRO A 226 -5.79 -7.68 -6.53
C PRO A 226 -4.66 -8.44 -7.25
N ALA A 227 -3.53 -8.65 -6.60
CA ALA A 227 -2.37 -9.27 -7.23
C ALA A 227 -2.72 -10.67 -7.74
N LYS A 228 -2.33 -10.97 -8.99
CA LYS A 228 -2.31 -12.32 -9.56
C LYS A 228 -0.92 -12.91 -9.32
N TYR A 229 -0.87 -14.16 -8.89
CA TYR A 229 0.40 -14.79 -8.52
C TYR A 229 0.82 -15.88 -9.50
N TYR A 230 2.13 -16.04 -9.58
CA TYR A 230 2.80 -17.04 -10.42
C TYR A 230 3.93 -17.71 -9.62
N SER A 231 4.23 -18.94 -10.00
CA SER A 231 5.37 -19.70 -9.49
C SER A 231 6.44 -19.81 -10.57
N LEU A 232 7.70 -19.85 -10.14
CA LEU A 232 8.84 -20.25 -10.95
C LEU A 232 9.34 -21.62 -10.47
N PRO A 233 9.94 -22.44 -11.35
CA PRO A 233 10.57 -23.70 -10.95
C PRO A 233 11.62 -23.47 -9.85
N GLU A 234 11.62 -24.32 -8.83
CA GLU A 234 12.58 -24.29 -7.70
C GLU A 234 12.52 -23.03 -6.80
N PHE A 235 11.53 -22.14 -6.98
CA PHE A 235 11.35 -20.98 -6.13
C PHE A 235 10.41 -21.30 -4.96
N GLN A 236 10.82 -20.89 -3.75
CA GLN A 236 9.97 -21.01 -2.55
C GLN A 236 8.87 -19.95 -2.56
N GLY A 237 9.24 -18.72 -2.89
CA GLY A 237 8.33 -17.59 -2.95
C GLY A 237 7.50 -17.51 -4.23
N LYS A 238 6.77 -16.43 -4.39
CA LYS A 238 5.84 -16.20 -5.51
C LYS A 238 6.11 -14.85 -6.17
N ILE A 239 5.74 -14.76 -7.44
CA ILE A 239 5.77 -13.52 -8.21
C ILE A 239 4.35 -13.01 -8.38
N GLY A 240 4.10 -11.75 -8.06
CA GLY A 240 2.78 -11.15 -8.15
C GLY A 240 2.74 -9.96 -9.11
N PHE A 241 1.62 -9.76 -9.80
CA PHE A 241 1.39 -8.60 -10.65
C PHE A 241 0.14 -7.84 -10.19
N ILE A 242 0.27 -6.52 -10.09
CA ILE A 242 -0.81 -5.56 -9.80
C ILE A 242 -0.93 -4.62 -10.99
N SER A 243 -1.61 -5.09 -12.03
CA SER A 243 -1.74 -4.44 -13.32
C SER A 243 -2.99 -3.54 -13.33
N ALA A 244 -2.90 -2.40 -12.62
CA ALA A 244 -4.05 -1.54 -12.36
C ALA A 244 -4.56 -0.82 -13.60
N VAL A 245 -3.71 -0.54 -14.58
CA VAL A 245 -4.04 0.19 -15.81
C VAL A 245 -4.39 -0.78 -16.93
N SER A 246 -3.51 -1.77 -17.18
CA SER A 246 -3.67 -2.73 -18.28
C SER A 246 -4.73 -3.81 -17.99
N HIS A 247 -4.89 -4.24 -16.73
CA HIS A 247 -5.85 -5.26 -16.31
C HIS A 247 -6.66 -4.76 -15.12
N GLN A 248 -7.69 -3.96 -15.42
CA GLN A 248 -8.55 -3.38 -14.39
C GLN A 248 -9.20 -4.47 -13.52
N PHE A 249 -9.25 -4.21 -12.21
CA PHE A 249 -9.89 -5.07 -11.20
C PHE A 249 -10.97 -4.33 -10.40
N CYS A 250 -11.52 -3.25 -10.97
CA CYS A 250 -12.51 -2.39 -10.32
C CYS A 250 -13.80 -3.12 -9.95
N ASP A 251 -14.19 -4.11 -10.72
CA ASP A 251 -15.34 -4.99 -10.49
C ASP A 251 -15.27 -5.76 -9.16
N ARG A 252 -14.05 -6.05 -8.71
CA ARG A 252 -13.76 -6.77 -7.46
C ARG A 252 -13.06 -5.91 -6.41
N CYS A 253 -13.09 -4.58 -6.58
CA CYS A 253 -12.42 -3.66 -5.67
C CYS A 253 -13.14 -3.57 -4.32
N ASN A 254 -12.52 -4.14 -3.29
CA ASN A 254 -13.04 -4.23 -1.93
C ASN A 254 -12.56 -3.13 -0.98
N ARG A 255 -11.90 -2.06 -1.48
CA ARG A 255 -11.12 -1.14 -0.63
C ARG A 255 -11.56 0.30 -0.71
N VAL A 256 -11.36 0.99 0.42
CA VAL A 256 -11.39 2.45 0.56
C VAL A 256 -10.12 2.92 1.26
N ARG A 257 -9.90 4.24 1.32
CA ARG A 257 -8.72 4.84 1.94
C ARG A 257 -9.13 5.93 2.92
N LEU A 258 -8.49 5.98 4.07
CA LEU A 258 -8.56 7.10 5.00
C LEU A 258 -7.21 7.81 5.02
N THR A 259 -7.19 9.09 4.68
CA THR A 259 -5.97 9.90 4.70
C THR A 259 -5.59 10.28 6.13
N ALA A 260 -4.35 10.74 6.32
CA ALA A 260 -3.87 11.20 7.61
C ALA A 260 -4.66 12.39 8.15
N THR A 261 -5.34 13.15 7.29
CA THR A 261 -6.19 14.29 7.67
C THR A 261 -7.63 13.90 8.01
N GLY A 262 -8.04 12.65 7.78
CA GLY A 262 -9.41 12.19 8.04
C GLY A 262 -10.33 12.22 6.81
N TYR A 263 -9.79 12.44 5.61
CA TYR A 263 -10.59 12.34 4.39
C TYR A 263 -10.73 10.88 3.96
N LEU A 264 -11.97 10.40 3.90
CA LEU A 264 -12.30 9.06 3.41
C LEU A 264 -12.43 9.10 1.88
N LYS A 265 -11.48 8.46 1.18
CA LYS A 265 -11.48 8.34 -0.29
C LYS A 265 -12.10 7.02 -0.73
N ALA A 266 -13.12 7.09 -1.56
CA ALA A 266 -13.77 5.91 -2.12
C ALA A 266 -12.95 5.26 -3.25
N CYS A 267 -12.15 6.04 -3.99
CA CYS A 267 -11.30 5.56 -5.09
C CYS A 267 -9.95 6.27 -5.10
N LEU A 268 -8.92 5.62 -5.65
CA LEU A 268 -7.58 6.21 -5.74
C LEU A 268 -7.52 7.32 -6.80
N GLN A 269 -8.18 7.13 -7.95
CA GLN A 269 -8.12 8.07 -9.08
C GLN A 269 -8.92 9.35 -8.86
N TYR A 270 -10.04 9.25 -8.15
CA TYR A 270 -10.97 10.36 -8.02
C TYR A 270 -10.87 11.01 -6.66
N ASP A 271 -11.05 12.33 -6.63
CA ASP A 271 -11.27 13.07 -5.40
C ASP A 271 -12.76 13.03 -5.03
N VAL A 272 -13.22 11.82 -4.69
CA VAL A 272 -14.60 11.52 -4.28
C VAL A 272 -14.54 10.80 -2.94
N GLY A 273 -15.27 11.34 -1.96
CA GLY A 273 -15.26 10.80 -0.60
C GLY A 273 -15.97 11.71 0.39
N ALA A 274 -15.55 11.66 1.64
CA ALA A 274 -16.08 12.49 2.72
C ALA A 274 -14.95 12.94 3.66
N ASP A 275 -14.97 14.20 4.07
CA ASP A 275 -14.13 14.68 5.16
C ASP A 275 -14.80 14.31 6.49
N LEU A 276 -14.19 13.32 7.19
CA LEU A 276 -14.71 12.83 8.47
C LEU A 276 -14.23 13.67 9.65
N ARG A 277 -13.20 14.48 9.46
CA ARG A 277 -12.57 15.23 10.55
C ARG A 277 -13.50 16.22 11.23
N PRO A 278 -14.28 17.07 10.51
CA PRO A 278 -15.24 17.97 11.16
C PRO A 278 -16.29 17.23 11.99
N LEU A 279 -16.63 16.00 11.58
CA LEU A 279 -17.64 15.16 12.23
C LEU A 279 -17.12 14.47 13.50
N LEU A 280 -15.81 14.51 13.78
CA LEU A 280 -15.23 13.92 15.00
C LEU A 280 -15.69 14.63 16.30
N THR A 281 -16.24 15.83 16.20
CA THR A 281 -16.86 16.53 17.35
C THR A 281 -18.32 16.12 17.57
N GLY A 282 -18.93 15.43 16.59
CA GLY A 282 -20.33 14.98 16.62
C GLY A 282 -20.48 13.54 17.13
N SER A 283 -21.61 12.93 16.78
CA SER A 283 -21.96 11.57 17.22
C SER A 283 -21.37 10.48 16.31
N ASP A 284 -21.37 9.23 16.76
CA ASP A 284 -20.94 8.08 15.97
C ASP A 284 -21.92 7.79 14.83
N GLU A 285 -23.20 8.10 15.00
CA GLU A 285 -24.23 7.96 13.98
C GLU A 285 -24.00 8.91 12.80
N GLU A 286 -23.58 10.15 13.05
CA GLU A 286 -23.22 11.11 12.01
C GLU A 286 -22.00 10.64 11.24
N LEU A 287 -20.95 10.15 11.90
CA LEU A 287 -19.77 9.57 11.30
C LEU A 287 -20.13 8.33 10.45
N GLN A 288 -20.96 7.44 11.00
CA GLN A 288 -21.41 6.24 10.30
C GLN A 288 -22.16 6.62 9.03
N ALA A 289 -23.12 7.54 9.09
CA ALA A 289 -23.89 7.98 7.94
C ALA A 289 -22.99 8.58 6.84
N ALA A 290 -21.98 9.38 7.20
CA ALA A 290 -21.02 9.95 6.26
C ALA A 290 -20.15 8.87 5.60
N ILE A 291 -19.69 7.87 6.36
CA ILE A 291 -18.91 6.73 5.85
C ILE A 291 -19.76 5.91 4.86
N GLU A 292 -20.99 5.58 5.23
CA GLU A 292 -21.92 4.82 4.39
C GLU A 292 -22.18 5.58 3.07
N ALA A 293 -22.50 6.88 3.14
CA ALA A 293 -22.72 7.71 1.97
C ALA A 293 -21.49 7.75 1.04
N ALA A 294 -20.30 7.93 1.58
CA ALA A 294 -19.06 7.93 0.81
C ALA A 294 -18.82 6.59 0.10
N ILE A 295 -19.12 5.48 0.74
CA ILE A 295 -18.94 4.14 0.17
C ILE A 295 -20.04 3.85 -0.88
N GLN A 296 -21.28 4.25 -0.65
CA GLN A 296 -22.34 4.11 -1.67
C GLN A 296 -22.01 4.88 -2.96
N ASN A 297 -21.36 6.03 -2.84
CA ASN A 297 -20.94 6.87 -3.97
C ASN A 297 -19.58 6.44 -4.58
N LYS A 298 -19.03 5.29 -4.19
CA LYS A 298 -17.80 4.78 -4.77
C LYS A 298 -17.91 4.59 -6.28
N PRO A 299 -17.00 5.17 -7.11
CA PRO A 299 -17.07 5.04 -8.57
C PRO A 299 -17.03 3.58 -9.03
N LYS A 300 -17.75 3.29 -10.13
CA LYS A 300 -17.79 1.95 -10.73
C LYS A 300 -16.40 1.46 -11.11
N ALA A 301 -15.65 2.29 -11.83
CA ALA A 301 -14.30 1.98 -12.28
C ALA A 301 -13.45 3.24 -12.40
N HIS A 302 -12.13 3.08 -12.37
CA HIS A 302 -11.21 4.16 -12.74
C HIS A 302 -11.11 4.27 -14.28
N ARG A 303 -10.58 5.42 -14.73
CA ARG A 303 -10.33 5.76 -16.15
C ARG A 303 -8.90 6.27 -16.31
N PHE A 304 -7.91 5.49 -15.85
CA PHE A 304 -6.50 5.90 -15.91
C PHE A 304 -5.98 6.10 -17.34
N SER A 305 -6.60 5.45 -18.32
CA SER A 305 -6.29 5.62 -19.75
C SER A 305 -6.79 6.93 -20.35
N GLU A 306 -7.74 7.62 -19.70
CA GLU A 306 -8.28 8.87 -20.19
C GLU A 306 -7.48 10.06 -19.68
N LYS A 307 -7.13 11.00 -20.60
CA LYS A 307 -6.32 12.19 -20.26
C LYS A 307 -7.09 13.21 -19.43
N THR A 308 -8.39 13.33 -19.67
CA THR A 308 -9.27 14.29 -18.99
C THR A 308 -10.37 13.54 -18.25
N VAL A 309 -10.34 13.61 -16.93
CA VAL A 309 -11.33 12.97 -16.05
C VAL A 309 -11.77 14.00 -15.02
N GLU A 310 -13.09 14.19 -14.90
CA GLU A 310 -13.64 15.06 -13.85
C GLU A 310 -13.28 14.53 -12.46
N ASN A 311 -13.06 15.43 -11.51
CA ASN A 311 -12.68 15.11 -10.13
C ASN A 311 -11.47 14.18 -10.03
N ARG A 312 -10.49 14.31 -10.94
CA ARG A 312 -9.24 13.56 -10.86
C ARG A 312 -8.48 13.95 -9.60
N GLU A 313 -7.88 12.96 -8.95
CA GLU A 313 -7.00 13.18 -7.80
C GLU A 313 -5.84 14.12 -8.14
N ALA A 314 -5.74 15.21 -7.39
CA ALA A 314 -4.69 16.21 -7.54
C ALA A 314 -3.53 16.03 -6.54
N HIS A 315 -3.78 15.33 -5.43
CA HIS A 315 -2.77 15.09 -4.42
C HIS A 315 -1.78 14.02 -4.87
N ILE A 316 -0.57 14.11 -4.36
CA ILE A 316 0.47 13.10 -4.58
C ILE A 316 0.29 11.90 -3.65
N MET A 317 0.97 10.78 -4.00
CA MET A 317 0.79 9.50 -3.30
C MET A 317 1.08 9.57 -1.80
N SER A 318 2.06 10.34 -1.35
CA SER A 318 2.38 10.49 0.08
C SER A 318 1.29 11.19 0.89
N GLN A 319 0.44 11.99 0.27
CA GLN A 319 -0.67 12.69 0.92
C GLN A 319 -1.92 11.81 1.04
N ILE A 320 -2.12 10.88 0.11
CA ILE A 320 -3.31 10.01 0.07
C ILE A 320 -3.07 8.59 0.61
N GLY A 321 -1.85 8.29 1.02
CA GLY A 321 -1.45 7.01 1.57
C GLY A 321 -1.16 5.96 0.50
N GLY A 322 0.09 5.83 0.13
CA GLY A 322 0.62 4.92 -0.89
C GLY A 322 0.48 3.43 -0.58
#